data_b59e90b63d01ab586041d050bba94ac4
#
_entry.id   b59e90b63d01ab586041d050bba94ac4
#
_cell.length_a   1.000
_cell.length_b   1.000
_cell.length_c   1.000
_cell.angle_alpha   90.00
_cell.angle_beta   90.00
_cell.angle_gamma   90.00
#
_symmetry.space_group_name_H-M   'P 1'
#
loop_
_entity.id
_entity.type
_entity.pdbx_description
1 polymer ?
#
loop_
_entity_poly.entity_id
_entity_poly.type
_entity_poly.pdbx_seq_one_letter_code
_entity_poly.pdbx_strand_id
1 'polypeptide(L)'
;NKILIYAFGQFSAYSVWFDNNYLNIVDTIPGYGVFTGVVSKIFDFDRVSGFYDSFTYISNEDYTNVFTLSRFLITDFTIYGACAFLFFLGVLYEVITRLKGVFGLKIFFLLSFSVEIIFGFSTSILSYNNVILANFLVGCYFSFNVKCIGLNNESDNY
;
A
#
# COMPACT_ATOMS: atom_id res chain seq x y z
N ASN A 1 15.29 12.21 22.08
CA ASN A 1 14.61 13.17 21.22
C ASN A 1 13.41 12.48 20.56
N LYS A 2 12.18 12.70 21.09
CA LYS A 2 10.94 11.99 20.69
C LYS A 2 10.63 12.13 19.19
N ILE A 3 10.99 13.25 18.57
CA ILE A 3 10.77 13.47 17.13
C ILE A 3 11.56 12.46 16.28
N LEU A 4 12.79 12.15 16.65
CA LEU A 4 13.59 11.16 15.93
C LEU A 4 13.02 9.74 16.09
N ILE A 5 12.48 9.43 17.25
CA ILE A 5 11.81 8.13 17.49
C ILE A 5 10.56 8.01 16.59
N TYR A 6 9.75 9.06 16.46
CA TYR A 6 8.61 9.05 15.54
C TYR A 6 9.02 8.97 14.07
N ALA A 7 10.11 9.63 13.68
CA ALA A 7 10.56 9.65 12.29
C ALA A 7 11.29 8.36 11.86
N PHE A 8 12.05 7.75 12.76
CA PHE A 8 12.96 6.64 12.43
C PHE A 8 12.75 5.38 13.26
N GLY A 9 11.93 5.44 14.30
CA GLY A 9 11.67 4.31 15.19
C GLY A 9 11.09 3.08 14.49
N GLN A 10 10.32 3.29 13.40
CA GLN A 10 9.78 2.20 12.59
C GLN A 10 10.89 1.36 11.92
N PHE A 11 12.00 1.95 11.53
CA PHE A 11 13.12 1.19 10.97
C PHE A 11 13.81 0.34 12.03
N SER A 12 14.00 0.88 13.23
CA SER A 12 14.54 0.13 14.37
C SER A 12 13.58 -1.00 14.80
N ALA A 13 12.27 -0.70 14.86
CA ALA A 13 11.27 -1.72 15.16
C ALA A 13 11.21 -2.82 14.10
N TYR A 14 11.34 -2.46 12.83
CA TYR A 14 11.43 -3.42 11.74
C TYR A 14 12.66 -4.32 11.89
N SER A 15 13.84 -3.77 12.19
CA SER A 15 15.05 -4.55 12.40
C SER A 15 14.89 -5.54 13.54
N VAL A 16 14.42 -5.10 14.71
CA VAL A 16 14.16 -5.96 15.86
C VAL A 16 13.13 -7.05 15.54
N TRP A 17 12.05 -6.70 14.84
CA TRP A 17 11.05 -7.66 14.41
C TRP A 17 11.66 -8.68 13.43
N PHE A 18 12.43 -8.22 12.45
CA PHE A 18 13.03 -9.07 11.43
C PHE A 18 13.97 -10.11 12.08
N ASP A 19 14.86 -9.67 12.95
CA ASP A 19 15.82 -10.56 13.63
C ASP A 19 15.12 -11.64 14.46
N ASN A 20 13.97 -11.32 15.04
CA ASN A 20 13.25 -12.26 15.91
C ASN A 20 12.26 -13.17 15.16
N ASN A 21 11.75 -12.76 14.01
CA ASN A 21 10.60 -13.41 13.40
C ASN A 21 10.81 -13.93 11.99
N TYR A 22 11.85 -13.51 11.25
CA TYR A 22 11.94 -13.82 9.82
C TYR A 22 12.05 -15.33 9.52
N LEU A 23 12.59 -16.12 10.44
CA LEU A 23 12.66 -17.59 10.36
C LEU A 23 11.39 -18.30 10.84
N ASN A 24 10.53 -17.60 11.59
CA ASN A 24 9.32 -18.11 12.21
C ASN A 24 8.06 -17.46 11.62
N ILE A 25 8.12 -17.05 10.36
CA ILE A 25 6.94 -16.51 9.67
C ILE A 25 5.93 -17.66 9.55
N VAL A 26 4.90 -17.58 10.37
CA VAL A 26 3.80 -18.55 10.42
C VAL A 26 2.94 -18.38 9.17
N ASP A 27 2.36 -19.49 8.70
CA ASP A 27 1.45 -19.55 7.55
C ASP A 27 0.35 -18.49 7.66
N THR A 28 0.55 -17.37 7.00
CA THR A 28 -0.46 -16.33 6.83
C THR A 28 -1.09 -16.48 5.44
N ILE A 29 -2.33 -16.03 5.31
CA ILE A 29 -2.97 -15.99 3.98
C ILE A 29 -2.21 -14.97 3.14
N PRO A 30 -1.64 -15.37 1.98
CA PRO A 30 -0.86 -14.45 1.16
C PRO A 30 -1.65 -13.19 0.79
N GLY A 31 -1.05 -12.02 1.04
CA GLY A 31 -1.66 -10.72 0.77
C GLY A 31 -2.65 -10.23 1.82
N TYR A 32 -2.89 -11.00 2.88
CA TYR A 32 -3.84 -10.60 3.92
C TYR A 32 -3.41 -9.34 4.67
N GLY A 33 -2.14 -9.21 5.03
CA GLY A 33 -1.62 -8.02 5.73
C GLY A 33 -1.62 -6.78 4.82
N VAL A 34 -1.10 -6.92 3.59
CA VAL A 34 -1.01 -5.82 2.63
C VAL A 34 -2.39 -5.33 2.19
N PHE A 35 -3.34 -6.23 1.92
CA PHE A 35 -4.67 -5.93 1.39
C PHE A 35 -5.80 -6.20 2.39
N THR A 36 -5.51 -6.23 3.69
CA THR A 36 -6.48 -6.66 4.72
C THR A 36 -7.83 -5.95 4.64
N GLY A 37 -7.85 -4.66 4.28
CA GLY A 37 -9.09 -3.91 4.11
C GLY A 37 -10.00 -4.51 3.02
N VAL A 38 -9.45 -4.85 1.86
CA VAL A 38 -10.20 -5.40 0.72
C VAL A 38 -10.50 -6.88 0.95
N VAL A 39 -9.49 -7.64 1.36
CA VAL A 39 -9.61 -9.11 1.56
C VAL A 39 -10.63 -9.43 2.63
N SER A 40 -10.65 -8.72 3.75
CA SER A 40 -11.63 -8.91 4.82
C SER A 40 -13.07 -8.65 4.38
N LYS A 41 -13.28 -7.78 3.40
CA LYS A 41 -14.63 -7.50 2.86
C LYS A 41 -15.09 -8.49 1.80
N ILE A 42 -14.16 -9.00 0.99
CA ILE A 42 -14.50 -9.96 -0.08
C ILE A 42 -14.76 -11.35 0.51
N PHE A 43 -13.98 -11.76 1.50
CA PHE A 43 -14.03 -13.10 2.07
C PHE A 43 -14.74 -13.18 3.43
N ASP A 44 -15.33 -12.06 3.88
CA ASP A 44 -16.04 -11.93 5.18
C ASP A 44 -15.18 -12.40 6.38
N PHE A 45 -13.90 -12.13 6.34
CA PHE A 45 -13.01 -12.38 7.47
C PHE A 45 -13.10 -11.23 8.46
N ASP A 46 -13.18 -11.56 9.74
CA ASP A 46 -13.00 -10.57 10.79
C ASP A 46 -11.63 -9.92 10.66
N ARG A 47 -11.63 -8.61 10.53
CA ARG A 47 -10.38 -7.85 10.59
C ARG A 47 -9.79 -8.05 11.98
N VAL A 48 -8.69 -8.78 12.08
CA VAL A 48 -8.00 -8.99 13.36
C VAL A 48 -7.56 -7.62 13.87
N SER A 49 -8.36 -7.07 14.79
CA SER A 49 -7.95 -5.92 15.59
C SER A 49 -6.73 -6.38 16.37
N GLY A 50 -5.62 -5.82 16.27
CA GLY A 50 -4.39 -6.29 16.93
C GLY A 50 -3.22 -6.47 15.99
N PHE A 51 -3.45 -6.54 14.70
CA PHE A 51 -2.35 -6.51 13.73
C PHE A 51 -1.54 -5.20 13.83
N TYR A 52 -2.18 -4.14 14.35
CA TYR A 52 -1.59 -2.83 14.62
C TYR A 52 -1.33 -2.57 16.11
N ASP A 53 -1.75 -3.46 17.00
CA ASP A 53 -1.64 -3.27 18.46
C ASP A 53 -0.36 -3.89 19.05
N SER A 54 0.43 -4.62 18.22
CA SER A 54 1.69 -5.17 18.68
C SER A 54 2.76 -4.09 18.74
N PHE A 55 3.18 -3.77 19.96
CA PHE A 55 4.30 -2.87 20.19
C PHE A 55 5.64 -3.62 20.06
N THR A 56 6.60 -2.98 19.41
CA THR A 56 7.99 -3.46 19.39
C THR A 56 8.82 -2.50 20.21
N TYR A 57 9.52 -3.02 21.21
CA TYR A 57 10.45 -2.25 22.01
C TYR A 57 11.73 -2.01 21.24
N ILE A 58 12.14 -0.75 21.11
CA ILE A 58 13.37 -0.31 20.47
C ILE A 58 14.48 -0.18 21.50
N SER A 59 14.11 0.24 22.71
CA SER A 59 14.97 0.36 23.89
C SER A 59 14.16 0.03 25.15
N ASN A 60 14.78 0.14 26.32
CA ASN A 60 14.11 -0.14 27.60
C ASN A 60 12.91 0.77 27.87
N GLU A 61 12.87 1.98 27.27
CA GLU A 61 11.82 2.99 27.51
C GLU A 61 11.05 3.35 26.23
N ASP A 62 11.59 3.03 25.06
CA ASP A 62 11.03 3.43 23.78
C ASP A 62 10.41 2.23 23.04
N TYR A 63 9.20 2.41 22.58
CA TYR A 63 8.47 1.41 21.81
C TYR A 63 7.67 2.07 20.69
N THR A 64 7.35 1.30 19.66
CA THR A 64 6.49 1.73 18.56
C THR A 64 5.60 0.58 18.09
N ASN A 65 4.43 0.92 17.59
CA ASN A 65 3.52 0.02 16.89
C ASN A 65 3.45 0.33 15.38
N VAL A 66 4.30 1.23 14.92
CA VAL A 66 4.38 1.62 13.50
C VAL A 66 5.31 0.65 12.79
N PHE A 67 4.81 0.01 11.76
CA PHE A 67 5.53 -1.01 11.01
C PHE A 67 5.59 -0.64 9.54
N THR A 68 6.73 -0.91 8.92
CA THR A 68 6.93 -0.64 7.50
C THR A 68 6.13 -1.60 6.61
N LEU A 69 5.83 -1.17 5.38
CA LEU A 69 5.27 -2.03 4.33
C LEU A 69 6.10 -3.32 4.17
N SER A 70 7.41 -3.24 4.34
CA SER A 70 8.32 -4.39 4.23
C SER A 70 7.95 -5.52 5.19
N ARG A 71 7.52 -5.20 6.42
CA ARG A 71 7.05 -6.22 7.37
C ARG A 71 5.84 -6.96 6.83
N PHE A 72 4.83 -6.23 6.32
CA PHE A 72 3.62 -6.84 5.75
C PHE A 72 3.95 -7.71 4.55
N LEU A 73 4.79 -7.20 3.63
CA LEU A 73 5.20 -7.96 2.45
C LEU A 73 5.94 -9.25 2.80
N ILE A 74 6.86 -9.20 3.77
CA ILE A 74 7.62 -10.39 4.18
C ILE A 74 6.73 -11.36 4.95
N THR A 75 5.83 -10.87 5.80
CA THR A 75 4.88 -11.73 6.52
C THR A 75 3.94 -12.45 5.56
N ASP A 76 3.42 -11.75 4.54
CA ASP A 76 2.44 -12.30 3.60
C ASP A 76 3.08 -13.21 2.53
N PHE A 77 4.28 -12.87 2.06
CA PHE A 77 4.85 -13.49 0.86
C PHE A 77 6.26 -14.07 1.06
N THR A 78 6.82 -14.03 2.26
CA THR A 78 8.24 -14.27 2.52
C THR A 78 9.15 -13.24 1.83
N ILE A 79 10.47 -13.30 2.04
CA ILE A 79 11.42 -12.36 1.39
C ILE A 79 11.38 -12.50 -0.14
N TYR A 80 11.41 -13.74 -0.64
CA TYR A 80 11.42 -13.99 -2.08
C TYR A 80 10.10 -13.58 -2.74
N GLY A 81 8.99 -13.92 -2.10
CA GLY A 81 7.67 -13.52 -2.57
C GLY A 81 7.47 -11.99 -2.52
N ALA A 82 7.98 -11.30 -1.51
CA ALA A 82 7.97 -9.84 -1.43
C ALA A 82 8.74 -9.20 -2.59
N CYS A 83 9.94 -9.71 -2.90
CA CYS A 83 10.71 -9.24 -4.07
C CYS A 83 9.95 -9.48 -5.39
N ALA A 84 9.38 -10.67 -5.56
CA ALA A 84 8.58 -11.00 -6.74
C ALA A 84 7.34 -10.09 -6.83
N PHE A 85 6.64 -9.86 -5.73
CA PHE A 85 5.47 -8.96 -5.68
C PHE A 85 5.83 -7.53 -6.09
N LEU A 86 6.90 -6.97 -5.56
CA LEU A 86 7.36 -5.62 -5.93
C LEU A 86 7.80 -5.54 -7.40
N PHE A 87 8.46 -6.58 -7.90
CA PHE A 87 8.80 -6.67 -9.32
C PHE A 87 7.55 -6.65 -10.21
N PHE A 88 6.54 -7.48 -9.91
CA PHE A 88 5.29 -7.50 -10.67
C PHE A 88 4.51 -6.19 -10.55
N LEU A 89 4.53 -5.52 -9.41
CA LEU A 89 3.96 -4.18 -9.27
C LEU A 89 4.66 -3.17 -10.18
N GLY A 90 5.99 -3.22 -10.28
CA GLY A 90 6.74 -2.36 -11.19
C GLY A 90 6.39 -2.62 -12.67
N VAL A 91 6.28 -3.89 -13.06
CA VAL A 91 5.83 -4.27 -14.41
C VAL A 91 4.40 -3.79 -14.68
N LEU A 92 3.48 -4.00 -13.73
CA LEU A 92 2.10 -3.53 -13.83
C LEU A 92 2.02 -2.00 -13.98
N TYR A 93 2.79 -1.29 -13.19
CA TYR A 93 2.91 0.17 -13.30
C TYR A 93 3.34 0.60 -14.71
N GLU A 94 4.38 -0.01 -15.25
CA GLU A 94 4.88 0.30 -16.59
C GLU A 94 3.86 -0.04 -17.68
N VAL A 95 3.19 -1.19 -17.58
CA VAL A 95 2.11 -1.56 -18.52
C VAL A 95 0.99 -0.53 -18.50
N ILE A 96 0.51 -0.16 -17.29
CA ILE A 96 -0.60 0.80 -17.15
C ILE A 96 -0.22 2.17 -17.68
N THR A 97 1.01 2.64 -17.48
CA THR A 97 1.46 3.94 -18.00
C THR A 97 1.48 3.99 -19.52
N ARG A 98 1.69 2.86 -20.19
CA ARG A 98 1.70 2.76 -21.66
C ARG A 98 0.32 2.57 -22.29
N LEU A 99 -0.69 2.14 -21.54
CA LEU A 99 -2.03 1.94 -22.09
C LEU A 99 -2.61 3.25 -22.59
N LYS A 100 -3.22 3.26 -23.80
CA LYS A 100 -3.91 4.42 -24.36
C LYS A 100 -5.39 4.37 -23.98
N GLY A 101 -6.02 5.52 -23.83
CA GLY A 101 -7.48 5.64 -23.69
C GLY A 101 -8.07 5.33 -22.28
N VAL A 102 -7.25 4.99 -21.30
CA VAL A 102 -7.71 4.63 -19.94
C VAL A 102 -7.19 5.62 -18.87
N PHE A 103 -7.37 6.90 -19.15
CA PHE A 103 -6.77 7.99 -18.35
C PHE A 103 -7.11 7.90 -16.86
N GLY A 104 -8.38 7.69 -16.50
CA GLY A 104 -8.80 7.59 -15.10
C GLY A 104 -8.20 6.36 -14.37
N LEU A 105 -8.07 5.25 -15.07
CA LEU A 105 -7.41 4.07 -14.52
C LEU A 105 -5.93 4.33 -14.24
N LYS A 106 -5.25 5.04 -15.15
CA LYS A 106 -3.87 5.49 -14.91
C LYS A 106 -3.74 6.37 -13.68
N ILE A 107 -4.60 7.37 -13.54
CA ILE A 107 -4.60 8.26 -12.37
C ILE A 107 -4.82 7.47 -11.09
N PHE A 108 -5.80 6.55 -11.07
CA PHE A 108 -6.04 5.67 -9.92
C PHE A 108 -4.79 4.89 -9.50
N PHE A 109 -4.14 4.22 -10.45
CA PHE A 109 -2.94 3.42 -10.16
C PHE A 109 -1.74 4.29 -9.79
N LEU A 110 -1.51 5.41 -10.49
CA LEU A 110 -0.44 6.35 -10.17
C LEU A 110 -0.56 6.91 -8.75
N LEU A 111 -1.77 7.34 -8.36
CA LEU A 111 -2.03 7.84 -7.02
C LEU A 111 -1.83 6.73 -5.98
N SER A 112 -2.41 5.55 -6.18
CA SER A 112 -2.29 4.44 -5.24
C SER A 112 -0.84 4.03 -5.05
N PHE A 113 -0.06 3.94 -6.13
CA PHE A 113 1.35 3.58 -6.08
C PHE A 113 2.20 4.67 -5.43
N SER A 114 1.95 5.93 -5.76
CA SER A 114 2.67 7.07 -5.15
C SER A 114 2.41 7.17 -3.65
N VAL A 115 1.16 7.01 -3.23
CA VAL A 115 0.78 7.02 -1.82
C VAL A 115 1.44 5.83 -1.08
N GLU A 116 1.46 4.64 -1.68
CA GLU A 116 2.13 3.46 -1.10
C GLU A 116 3.63 3.68 -0.94
N ILE A 117 4.32 4.26 -1.94
CA ILE A 117 5.75 4.59 -1.84
C ILE A 117 6.00 5.61 -0.74
N ILE A 118 5.19 6.68 -0.68
CA ILE A 118 5.39 7.78 0.29
C ILE A 118 5.13 7.30 1.73
N PHE A 119 4.11 6.47 1.94
CA PHE A 119 3.71 6.03 3.28
C PHE A 119 4.17 4.62 3.65
N GLY A 120 4.73 3.87 2.72
CA GLY A 120 5.17 2.48 2.93
C GLY A 120 6.27 2.33 3.99
N PHE A 121 6.96 3.41 4.32
CA PHE A 121 7.88 3.43 5.46
C PHE A 121 7.16 3.34 6.81
N SER A 122 5.88 3.66 6.85
CA SER A 122 5.05 3.69 8.07
C SER A 122 4.02 2.56 8.10
N THR A 123 3.37 2.27 6.98
CA THR A 123 2.33 1.23 6.91
C THR A 123 1.97 0.93 5.45
N SER A 124 1.27 -0.19 5.20
CA SER A 124 0.64 -0.40 3.89
C SER A 124 -0.65 0.41 3.78
N ILE A 125 -0.67 1.37 2.88
CA ILE A 125 -1.87 2.17 2.57
C ILE A 125 -2.93 1.34 1.84
N LEU A 126 -2.53 0.31 1.10
CA LEU A 126 -3.45 -0.62 0.43
C LEU A 126 -4.33 -1.43 1.40
N SER A 127 -3.99 -1.43 2.68
CA SER A 127 -4.85 -2.01 3.73
C SER A 127 -6.04 -1.12 4.12
N TYR A 128 -6.09 0.14 3.65
CA TYR A 128 -7.14 1.10 3.97
C TYR A 128 -8.14 1.29 2.82
N ASN A 129 -9.34 0.74 2.95
CA ASN A 129 -10.40 0.82 1.94
C ASN A 129 -10.77 2.24 1.55
N ASN A 130 -10.77 3.18 2.51
CA ASN A 130 -11.08 4.57 2.28
C ASN A 130 -10.06 5.26 1.36
N VAL A 131 -8.78 4.91 1.46
CA VAL A 131 -7.74 5.46 0.58
C VAL A 131 -7.89 4.90 -0.83
N ILE A 132 -8.12 3.59 -0.96
CA ILE A 132 -8.37 2.95 -2.27
C ILE A 132 -9.59 3.57 -2.93
N LEU A 133 -10.69 3.74 -2.17
CA LEU A 133 -11.92 4.36 -2.68
C LEU A 133 -11.69 5.82 -3.08
N ALA A 134 -10.96 6.59 -2.27
CA ALA A 134 -10.63 7.99 -2.62
C ALA A 134 -9.84 8.08 -3.92
N ASN A 135 -8.79 7.27 -4.08
CA ASN A 135 -8.00 7.22 -5.31
C ASN A 135 -8.84 6.80 -6.52
N PHE A 136 -9.76 5.84 -6.34
CA PHE A 136 -10.70 5.41 -7.38
C PHE A 136 -11.64 6.55 -7.81
N LEU A 137 -12.24 7.26 -6.85
CA LEU A 137 -13.12 8.40 -7.13
C LEU A 137 -12.38 9.53 -7.85
N VAL A 138 -11.14 9.83 -7.46
CA VAL A 138 -10.28 10.79 -8.17
C VAL A 138 -10.02 10.33 -9.61
N GLY A 139 -9.70 9.06 -9.81
CA GLY A 139 -9.54 8.49 -11.16
C GLY A 139 -10.79 8.62 -12.02
N CYS A 140 -11.97 8.33 -11.46
CA CYS A 140 -13.25 8.54 -12.14
C CYS A 140 -13.48 10.02 -12.50
N TYR A 141 -13.28 10.93 -11.55
CA TYR A 141 -13.43 12.36 -11.77
C TYR A 141 -12.59 12.86 -12.97
N PHE A 142 -11.32 12.51 -13.02
CA PHE A 142 -10.44 12.88 -14.14
C PHE A 142 -10.85 12.22 -15.45
N SER A 143 -11.35 10.98 -15.41
CA SER A 143 -11.85 10.28 -16.60
C SER A 143 -13.03 11.00 -17.25
N PHE A 144 -13.96 11.51 -16.44
CA PHE A 144 -15.12 12.26 -16.92
C PHE A 144 -14.72 13.62 -17.47
N ASN A 145 -13.88 14.37 -16.76
CA ASN A 145 -13.49 15.72 -17.20
C ASN A 145 -12.68 15.69 -18.50
N VAL A 146 -11.77 14.74 -18.69
CA VAL A 146 -11.01 14.62 -19.95
C VAL A 146 -11.93 14.31 -21.13
N LYS A 147 -12.96 13.48 -20.95
CA LYS A 147 -13.95 13.23 -22.02
C LYS A 147 -14.75 14.51 -22.36
N CYS A 148 -15.16 15.27 -21.37
CA CYS A 148 -15.89 16.52 -21.59
C CYS A 148 -15.06 17.57 -22.36
N ILE A 149 -13.77 17.69 -22.03
CA ILE A 149 -12.84 18.62 -22.72
C ILE A 149 -12.58 18.15 -24.16
N GLY A 150 -12.41 16.84 -24.38
CA GLY A 150 -12.19 16.25 -25.70
C GLY A 150 -13.39 16.47 -26.65
N LEU A 151 -14.60 16.32 -26.16
CA LEU A 151 -15.83 16.54 -26.93
C LEU A 151 -16.02 18.01 -27.30
N ASN A 152 -15.62 18.97 -26.46
CA ASN A 152 -15.69 20.38 -26.76
C ASN A 152 -14.70 20.81 -27.87
N ASN A 153 -13.50 20.19 -27.90
CA ASN A 153 -12.52 20.49 -28.94
C ASN A 153 -12.89 19.93 -30.34
N GLU A 154 -13.74 18.90 -30.41
CA GLU A 154 -14.24 18.39 -31.69
C GLU A 154 -15.40 19.22 -32.23
N SER A 155 -16.17 19.91 -31.38
CA SER A 155 -17.28 20.77 -31.79
C SER A 155 -16.83 22.12 -32.39
N ASP A 156 -15.62 22.56 -32.08
CA ASP A 156 -15.08 23.85 -32.56
C ASP A 156 -14.38 23.76 -33.94
N ASN A 157 -14.34 22.57 -34.54
CA ASN A 157 -13.72 22.30 -35.84
C ASN A 157 -14.74 22.04 -36.99
N TYR A 158 -16.03 22.38 -36.80
CA TYR A 158 -17.07 22.33 -37.85
C TYR A 158 -17.63 23.69 -38.23
#